data_0c2872c44b6a553d317bce89bb0fdac7
#
_entry.id   0c2872c44b6a553d317bce89bb0fdac7
#
_cell.length_a   1.000
_cell.length_b   1.000
_cell.length_c   1.000
_cell.angle_alpha   90.00
_cell.angle_beta   90.00
_cell.angle_gamma   90.00
#
_symmetry.space_group_name_H-M   'P 1'
#
loop_
_entity.id
_entity.type
_entity.pdbx_description
1 polymer ?
#
loop_
_entity_poly.entity_id
_entity_poly.type
_entity_poly.pdbx_seq_one_letter_code
_entity_poly.pdbx_strand_id
1 'polypeptide(L)'
;SDLQIAVTKVVDSLARQLIADAEGHSKIISITTVNAKSERDAVEIGRACARNNLLKCALHGEDPNWGRILAAIGTTNAVLDPHNIDVTLNGVKVCEASSPGQSRDLVNMKSELIEIVIDLHIGSAMATIWTNDLTADYVHENSAYAT
;
A
#
# COMPACT_ATOMS: atom_id res chain seq x y z
N SER A 1 -12.84 6.37 -23.72
CA SER A 1 -12.96 7.66 -24.43
C SER A 1 -12.03 8.69 -23.80
N ASP A 2 -11.69 9.74 -24.53
CA ASP A 2 -10.84 10.83 -24.03
C ASP A 2 -11.45 11.51 -22.81
N LEU A 3 -12.77 11.63 -22.75
CA LEU A 3 -13.48 12.13 -21.58
C LEU A 3 -13.27 11.23 -20.36
N GLN A 4 -13.34 9.93 -20.52
CA GLN A 4 -13.14 8.97 -19.43
C GLN A 4 -11.71 9.04 -18.90
N ILE A 5 -10.73 9.17 -19.79
CA ILE A 5 -9.32 9.35 -19.42
C ILE A 5 -9.12 10.66 -18.65
N ALA A 6 -9.74 11.75 -19.12
CA ALA A 6 -9.67 13.05 -18.45
C ALA A 6 -10.30 13.02 -17.06
N VAL A 7 -11.50 12.44 -16.93
CA VAL A 7 -12.19 12.27 -15.64
C VAL A 7 -11.37 11.43 -14.68
N THR A 8 -10.81 10.30 -15.14
CA THR A 8 -9.96 9.44 -14.30
C THR A 8 -8.73 10.20 -13.78
N LYS A 9 -8.06 10.97 -14.64
CA LYS A 9 -6.91 11.80 -14.23
C LYS A 9 -7.28 12.84 -13.16
N VAL A 10 -8.42 13.49 -13.31
CA VAL A 10 -8.91 14.49 -12.33
C VAL A 10 -9.23 13.80 -11.00
N VAL A 11 -9.96 12.69 -11.03
CA VAL A 11 -10.30 11.92 -9.81
C VAL A 11 -9.04 11.42 -9.11
N ASP A 12 -8.08 10.88 -9.83
CA ASP A 12 -6.77 10.46 -9.27
C ASP A 12 -6.02 11.63 -8.63
N SER A 13 -5.99 12.77 -9.31
CA SER A 13 -5.33 13.98 -8.78
C SER A 13 -5.99 14.46 -7.49
N LEU A 14 -7.32 14.52 -7.45
CA LEU A 14 -8.07 14.92 -6.26
C LEU A 14 -7.89 13.92 -5.11
N ALA A 15 -7.92 12.62 -5.39
CA ALA A 15 -7.69 11.58 -4.39
C ALA A 15 -6.31 11.72 -3.74
N ARG A 16 -5.26 11.97 -4.55
CA ARG A 16 -3.91 12.21 -4.04
C ARG A 16 -3.82 13.47 -3.19
N GLN A 17 -4.49 14.55 -3.59
CA GLN A 17 -4.53 15.79 -2.81
C GLN A 17 -5.21 15.58 -1.46
N LEU A 18 -6.34 14.85 -1.41
CA LEU A 18 -7.02 14.51 -0.16
C LEU A 18 -6.12 13.71 0.78
N ILE A 19 -5.34 12.75 0.25
CA ILE A 19 -4.42 11.95 1.04
C ILE A 19 -3.24 12.78 1.52
N ALA A 20 -2.71 13.67 0.68
CA ALA A 20 -1.62 14.56 1.04
C ALA A 20 -2.02 15.63 2.08
N ASP A 21 -3.30 15.95 2.17
CA ASP A 21 -3.86 16.93 3.12
C ASP A 21 -4.51 16.27 4.36
N ALA A 22 -4.36 14.96 4.52
CA ALA A 22 -4.94 14.24 5.64
C ALA A 22 -4.32 14.66 6.97
N GLU A 23 -5.16 15.06 7.94
CA GLU A 23 -4.72 15.50 9.26
C GLU A 23 -3.95 14.40 9.99
N GLY A 24 -2.84 14.79 10.63
CA GLY A 24 -2.04 13.93 11.49
C GLY A 24 -1.26 12.84 10.77
N HIS A 25 -1.20 12.80 9.42
CA HIS A 25 -0.36 11.85 8.70
C HIS A 25 1.12 12.25 8.70
N SER A 26 2.01 11.30 8.59
CA SER A 26 3.44 11.54 8.36
C SER A 26 3.94 10.92 7.06
N LYS A 27 3.22 9.93 6.52
CA LYS A 27 3.55 9.22 5.28
C LYS A 27 2.38 9.22 4.31
N ILE A 28 2.70 9.34 3.04
CA ILE A 28 1.81 9.08 1.91
C ILE A 28 2.22 7.73 1.35
N ILE A 29 1.28 6.81 1.20
CA ILE A 29 1.57 5.43 0.84
C ILE A 29 0.85 5.08 -0.45
N SER A 30 1.59 4.65 -1.48
CA SER A 30 1.05 4.03 -2.68
C SER A 30 1.24 2.52 -2.62
N ILE A 31 0.17 1.77 -2.86
CA ILE A 31 0.19 0.31 -2.89
C ILE A 31 -0.23 -0.12 -4.29
N THR A 32 0.71 -0.57 -5.08
CA THR A 32 0.47 -1.05 -6.44
C THR A 32 0.59 -2.56 -6.47
N THR A 33 -0.50 -3.24 -6.80
CA THR A 33 -0.51 -4.68 -7.05
C THR A 33 -0.44 -4.91 -8.55
N VAL A 34 0.54 -5.68 -9.01
CA VAL A 34 0.77 -6.00 -10.41
C VAL A 34 0.66 -7.50 -10.67
N ASN A 35 0.50 -7.86 -11.93
CA ASN A 35 0.40 -9.25 -12.39
C ASN A 35 -0.67 -10.06 -11.63
N ALA A 36 -1.76 -9.41 -11.26
CA ALA A 36 -2.94 -10.04 -10.67
C ALA A 36 -3.79 -10.74 -11.74
N LYS A 37 -4.58 -11.72 -11.33
CA LYS A 37 -5.51 -12.42 -12.22
C LYS A 37 -6.61 -11.49 -12.75
N SER A 38 -7.07 -10.54 -11.92
CA SER A 38 -8.08 -9.56 -12.27
C SER A 38 -7.79 -8.21 -11.60
N GLU A 39 -8.33 -7.13 -12.17
CA GLU A 39 -8.28 -5.81 -11.55
C GLU A 39 -8.99 -5.81 -10.18
N ARG A 40 -10.09 -6.55 -10.06
CA ARG A 40 -10.80 -6.74 -8.79
C ARG A 40 -9.88 -7.30 -7.71
N ASP A 41 -9.11 -8.34 -8.02
CA ASP A 41 -8.17 -8.94 -7.08
C ASP A 41 -7.06 -7.95 -6.69
N ALA A 42 -6.52 -7.21 -7.66
CA ALA A 42 -5.52 -6.19 -7.40
C ALA A 42 -6.03 -5.09 -6.47
N VAL A 43 -7.27 -4.62 -6.69
CA VAL A 43 -7.94 -3.63 -5.82
C VAL A 43 -8.18 -4.19 -4.43
N GLU A 44 -8.67 -5.44 -4.32
CA GLU A 44 -8.92 -6.09 -3.03
C GLU A 44 -7.66 -6.18 -2.18
N ILE A 45 -6.56 -6.62 -2.77
CA ILE A 45 -5.24 -6.72 -2.10
C ILE A 45 -4.75 -5.35 -1.66
N GLY A 46 -4.77 -4.35 -2.54
CA GLY A 46 -4.35 -2.99 -2.20
C GLY A 46 -5.16 -2.40 -1.06
N ARG A 47 -6.49 -2.60 -1.06
CA ARG A 47 -7.38 -2.15 0.01
C ARG A 47 -7.15 -2.88 1.32
N ALA A 48 -6.89 -4.18 1.30
CA ALA A 48 -6.58 -4.95 2.50
C ALA A 48 -5.31 -4.43 3.17
N CYS A 49 -4.26 -4.15 2.40
CA CYS A 49 -3.04 -3.53 2.90
C CYS A 49 -3.30 -2.10 3.42
N ALA A 50 -4.04 -1.28 2.67
CA ALA A 50 -4.34 0.10 3.03
C ALA A 50 -5.13 0.24 4.33
N ARG A 51 -5.94 -0.74 4.69
CA ARG A 51 -6.76 -0.77 5.92
C ARG A 51 -6.12 -1.52 7.08
N ASN A 52 -4.97 -2.14 6.88
CA ASN A 52 -4.31 -2.93 7.91
C ASN A 52 -3.57 -2.02 8.90
N ASN A 53 -4.10 -1.91 10.11
CA ASN A 53 -3.55 -1.03 11.14
C ASN A 53 -2.13 -1.41 11.55
N LEU A 54 -1.80 -2.71 11.62
CA LEU A 54 -0.45 -3.16 11.97
C LEU A 54 0.57 -2.75 10.91
N LEU A 55 0.19 -2.84 9.62
CA LEU A 55 1.04 -2.37 8.52
C LEU A 55 1.20 -0.85 8.59
N LYS A 56 0.12 -0.11 8.77
CA LYS A 56 0.17 1.36 8.85
C LYS A 56 1.04 1.85 10.02
N CYS A 57 0.99 1.18 11.17
CA CYS A 57 1.89 1.46 12.30
C CYS A 57 3.36 1.16 11.98
N ALA A 58 3.64 0.05 11.26
CA ALA A 58 5.01 -0.26 10.85
C ALA A 58 5.57 0.81 9.92
N LEU A 59 4.79 1.26 8.94
CA LEU A 59 5.19 2.30 7.99
C LEU A 59 5.44 3.64 8.71
N HIS A 60 4.61 3.98 9.70
CA HIS A 60 4.84 5.14 10.57
C HIS A 60 6.14 5.03 11.35
N GLY A 61 6.42 3.86 11.90
CA GLY A 61 7.66 3.56 12.65
C GLY A 61 8.88 3.33 11.76
N GLU A 62 8.77 3.57 10.46
CA GLU A 62 9.85 3.38 9.48
C GLU A 62 10.40 1.94 9.45
N ASP A 63 9.53 0.95 9.75
CA ASP A 63 9.84 -0.48 9.69
C ASP A 63 9.39 -1.05 8.34
N PRO A 64 10.31 -1.46 7.45
CA PRO A 64 9.98 -2.08 6.17
C PRO A 64 9.50 -3.53 6.35
N ASN A 65 8.36 -3.68 7.00
CA ASN A 65 7.82 -4.96 7.46
C ASN A 65 6.99 -5.66 6.37
N TRP A 66 7.66 -6.32 5.44
CA TRP A 66 6.99 -7.06 4.39
C TRP A 66 6.14 -8.25 4.90
N GLY A 67 6.45 -8.79 6.08
CA GLY A 67 5.65 -9.84 6.70
C GLY A 67 4.23 -9.37 7.02
N ARG A 68 4.06 -8.12 7.46
CA ARG A 68 2.74 -7.52 7.67
C ARG A 68 1.99 -7.28 6.36
N ILE A 69 2.71 -7.04 5.27
CA ILE A 69 2.11 -6.95 3.92
C ILE A 69 1.57 -8.33 3.51
N LEU A 70 2.36 -9.40 3.63
CA LEU A 70 1.89 -10.76 3.33
C LEU A 70 0.71 -11.17 4.21
N ALA A 71 0.74 -10.80 5.50
CA ALA A 71 -0.36 -11.07 6.41
C ALA A 71 -1.66 -10.36 5.98
N ALA A 72 -1.57 -9.10 5.54
CA ALA A 72 -2.73 -8.38 5.00
C ALA A 72 -3.25 -9.03 3.72
N ILE A 73 -2.38 -9.42 2.79
CA ILE A 73 -2.74 -10.15 1.56
C ILE A 73 -3.47 -11.45 1.90
N GLY A 74 -3.00 -12.18 2.90
CA GLY A 74 -3.59 -13.44 3.35
C GLY A 74 -5.02 -13.31 3.90
N THR A 75 -5.51 -12.12 4.21
CA THR A 75 -6.90 -11.88 4.64
C THR A 75 -7.88 -11.75 3.47
N THR A 76 -7.40 -11.71 2.23
CA THR A 76 -8.23 -11.51 1.04
C THR A 76 -8.74 -12.82 0.46
N ASN A 77 -9.76 -12.70 -0.41
CA ASN A 77 -10.24 -13.80 -1.25
C ASN A 77 -9.67 -13.74 -2.68
N ALA A 78 -8.68 -12.89 -2.92
CA ALA A 78 -8.03 -12.76 -4.22
C ALA A 78 -7.34 -14.07 -4.62
N VAL A 79 -7.33 -14.35 -5.91
CA VAL A 79 -6.57 -15.49 -6.44
C VAL A 79 -5.08 -15.17 -6.37
N LEU A 80 -4.34 -16.02 -5.68
CA LEU A 80 -2.90 -15.87 -5.51
C LEU A 80 -2.21 -17.23 -5.29
N ASP A 81 -0.91 -17.28 -5.54
CA ASP A 81 -0.02 -18.35 -5.07
C ASP A 81 0.70 -17.82 -3.81
N PRO A 82 0.38 -18.35 -2.62
CA PRO A 82 0.96 -17.85 -1.37
C PRO A 82 2.48 -18.07 -1.26
N HIS A 83 3.06 -18.88 -2.13
CA HIS A 83 4.50 -19.16 -2.18
C HIS A 83 5.25 -18.34 -3.23
N ASN A 84 4.57 -17.51 -3.99
CA ASN A 84 5.18 -16.77 -5.10
C ASN A 84 4.72 -15.31 -5.16
N ILE A 85 4.92 -14.59 -4.05
CA ILE A 85 4.62 -13.16 -3.94
C ILE A 85 5.91 -12.40 -3.75
N ASP A 86 6.16 -11.38 -4.58
CA ASP A 86 7.25 -10.44 -4.38
C ASP A 86 6.72 -9.13 -3.77
N VAL A 87 7.51 -8.53 -2.90
CA VAL A 87 7.23 -7.21 -2.33
C VAL A 87 8.45 -6.32 -2.50
N THR A 88 8.24 -5.16 -3.10
CA THR A 88 9.24 -4.10 -3.27
C THR A 88 8.81 -2.87 -2.47
N LEU A 89 9.69 -2.35 -1.63
CA LEU A 89 9.49 -1.12 -0.85
C LEU A 89 10.51 -0.08 -1.29
N ASN A 90 10.04 1.06 -1.78
CA ASN A 90 10.89 2.16 -2.26
C ASN A 90 12.04 1.65 -3.16
N GLY A 91 11.72 0.79 -4.13
CA GLY A 91 12.66 0.24 -5.10
C GLY A 91 13.51 -0.94 -4.63
N VAL A 92 13.39 -1.37 -3.38
CA VAL A 92 14.14 -2.52 -2.84
C VAL A 92 13.22 -3.73 -2.73
N LYS A 93 13.55 -4.84 -3.40
CA LYS A 93 12.79 -6.09 -3.31
C LYS A 93 13.13 -6.80 -1.99
N VAL A 94 12.37 -6.51 -0.95
CA VAL A 94 12.56 -7.05 0.40
C VAL A 94 11.97 -8.45 0.60
N CYS A 95 11.06 -8.84 -0.27
CA CYS A 95 10.46 -10.18 -0.30
C CYS A 95 10.49 -10.71 -1.74
N GLU A 96 10.97 -11.91 -1.92
CA GLU A 96 11.02 -12.63 -3.19
C GLU A 96 10.49 -14.04 -3.02
N ALA A 97 9.52 -14.43 -3.85
CA ALA A 97 8.82 -15.71 -3.75
C ALA A 97 8.37 -16.00 -2.29
N SER A 98 7.73 -15.03 -1.66
CA SER A 98 7.22 -15.08 -0.28
C SER A 98 8.28 -15.39 0.80
N SER A 99 9.54 -15.13 0.49
CA SER A 99 10.70 -15.37 1.34
C SER A 99 11.56 -14.10 1.42
N PRO A 100 12.51 -14.00 2.37
CA PRO A 100 13.39 -12.83 2.46
C PRO A 100 14.15 -12.59 1.14
N GLY A 101 14.07 -11.37 0.63
CA GLY A 101 14.81 -10.88 -0.53
C GLY A 101 16.05 -10.09 -0.14
N GLN A 102 16.19 -8.87 -0.70
CA GLN A 102 17.26 -7.95 -0.33
C GLN A 102 17.12 -7.46 1.12
N SER A 103 18.23 -7.00 1.71
CA SER A 103 18.21 -6.49 3.08
C SER A 103 17.26 -5.32 3.24
N ARG A 104 16.44 -5.35 4.29
CA ARG A 104 15.54 -4.27 4.69
C ARG A 104 16.28 -2.96 5.00
N ASP A 105 17.55 -3.05 5.40
CA ASP A 105 18.38 -1.89 5.71
C ASP A 105 18.67 -1.02 4.49
N LEU A 106 18.47 -1.55 3.28
CA LEU A 106 18.60 -0.81 2.03
C LEU A 106 17.40 0.10 1.72
N VAL A 107 16.27 -0.08 2.42
CA VAL A 107 15.05 0.67 2.16
C VAL A 107 15.13 2.05 2.81
N ASN A 108 14.97 3.10 2.00
CA ASN A 108 14.82 4.45 2.55
C ASN A 108 13.38 4.66 3.04
N MET A 109 13.16 4.48 4.33
CA MET A 109 11.85 4.69 4.97
C MET A 109 11.65 6.13 5.48
N LYS A 110 12.64 7.00 5.38
CA LYS A 110 12.55 8.41 5.83
C LYS A 110 11.78 9.30 4.86
N SER A 111 11.61 8.86 3.62
CA SER A 111 10.80 9.56 2.63
C SER A 111 9.36 9.71 3.12
N GLU A 112 8.73 10.85 2.85
CA GLU A 112 7.30 11.04 3.07
C GLU A 112 6.47 10.08 2.20
N LEU A 113 6.88 9.88 0.93
CA LEU A 113 6.27 8.92 0.04
C LEU A 113 6.88 7.53 0.24
N ILE A 114 6.04 6.56 0.54
CA ILE A 114 6.39 5.13 0.59
C ILE A 114 5.66 4.43 -0.56
N GLU A 115 6.44 3.85 -1.46
CA GLU A 115 5.94 3.08 -2.59
C GLU A 115 6.05 1.58 -2.29
N ILE A 116 4.91 0.90 -2.29
CA ILE A 116 4.80 -0.55 -2.13
C ILE A 116 4.38 -1.14 -3.45
N VAL A 117 5.15 -2.07 -3.99
CA VAL A 117 4.78 -2.86 -5.17
C VAL A 117 4.67 -4.33 -4.77
N ILE A 118 3.51 -4.91 -5.03
CA ILE A 118 3.19 -6.33 -4.77
C ILE A 118 3.05 -7.00 -6.13
N ASP A 119 3.90 -7.97 -6.41
CA ASP A 119 3.84 -8.76 -7.65
C ASP A 119 3.31 -10.17 -7.36
N LEU A 120 2.19 -10.53 -7.99
CA LEU A 120 1.52 -11.82 -7.77
C LEU A 120 1.90 -12.89 -8.78
N HIS A 121 2.56 -12.53 -9.89
CA HIS A 121 3.03 -13.46 -10.94
C HIS A 121 1.97 -14.38 -11.56
N ILE A 122 0.69 -14.04 -11.53
CA ILE A 122 -0.40 -14.93 -11.97
C ILE A 122 -1.26 -14.38 -13.11
N GLY A 123 -1.05 -13.14 -13.52
CA GLY A 123 -1.83 -12.51 -14.57
C GLY A 123 -1.18 -11.24 -15.09
N SER A 124 -1.99 -10.31 -15.58
CA SER A 124 -1.55 -9.03 -16.14
C SER A 124 -2.31 -7.82 -15.63
N ALA A 125 -3.28 -8.03 -14.73
CA ALA A 125 -4.06 -6.94 -14.16
C ALA A 125 -3.27 -6.22 -13.07
N MET A 126 -3.58 -4.92 -12.89
CA MET A 126 -2.95 -4.09 -11.87
C MET A 126 -3.91 -3.05 -11.32
N ALA A 127 -3.65 -2.59 -10.12
CA ALA A 127 -4.32 -1.45 -9.50
C ALA A 127 -3.39 -0.78 -8.48
N THR A 128 -3.60 0.52 -8.28
CA THR A 128 -2.91 1.29 -7.23
C THR A 128 -3.94 1.85 -6.25
N ILE A 129 -3.69 1.63 -4.98
CA ILE A 129 -4.48 2.16 -3.85
C ILE A 129 -3.59 3.11 -3.06
N TRP A 130 -4.13 4.25 -2.69
CA TRP A 130 -3.46 5.27 -1.88
C TRP A 130 -3.98 5.27 -0.45
N THR A 131 -3.09 5.48 0.50
CA THR A 131 -3.44 5.64 1.92
C THR A 131 -2.38 6.46 2.66
N ASN A 132 -2.59 6.65 3.96
CA ASN A 132 -1.64 7.27 4.88
C ASN A 132 -1.25 6.28 5.97
N ASP A 133 -0.19 6.61 6.72
CA ASP A 133 0.17 5.89 7.94
C ASP A 133 -0.84 6.17 9.08
N LEU A 134 -0.76 5.39 10.13
CA LEU A 134 -1.50 5.59 11.37
C LEU A 134 -0.57 6.20 12.41
N THR A 135 -0.88 7.43 12.84
CA THR A 135 -0.06 8.21 13.77
C THR A 135 -0.78 8.46 15.10
N ALA A 136 -0.02 8.79 16.13
CA ALA A 136 -0.59 9.25 17.40
C ALA A 136 -1.35 10.57 17.21
N ASP A 137 -0.88 11.45 16.35
CA ASP A 137 -1.54 12.74 16.04
C ASP A 137 -2.91 12.51 15.39
N TYR A 138 -3.03 11.58 14.45
CA TYR A 138 -4.32 11.20 13.87
C TYR A 138 -5.30 10.70 14.95
N VAL A 139 -4.84 9.84 15.85
CA VAL A 139 -5.67 9.34 16.96
C VAL A 139 -6.07 10.48 17.89
N HIS A 140 -5.14 11.37 18.23
CA HIS A 140 -5.40 12.54 19.06
C HIS A 140 -6.46 13.47 18.44
N GLU A 141 -6.26 13.86 17.17
CA GLU A 141 -7.17 14.74 16.44
C GLU A 141 -8.60 14.17 16.37
N ASN A 142 -8.72 12.86 16.16
CA ASN A 142 -10.03 12.21 16.05
C ASN A 142 -10.66 11.79 17.40
N SER A 143 -9.91 11.81 18.49
CA SER A 143 -10.41 11.47 19.81
C SER A 143 -10.66 12.68 20.71
N ALA A 144 -9.98 13.81 20.47
CA ALA A 144 -10.11 15.03 21.27
C ALA A 144 -11.42 15.80 21.02
N TYR A 145 -12.05 15.59 19.88
CA TYR A 145 -13.34 16.18 19.51
C TYR A 145 -14.49 15.22 19.80
N ALA A 146 -14.68 14.86 21.06
CA ALA A 146 -15.91 14.22 21.50
C ALA A 146 -17.03 15.29 21.50
N THR A 147 -17.80 15.32 20.44
CA THR A 147 -19.09 16.04 20.41
C THR A 147 -20.19 15.16 20.92
#